data_beff79ae0988d69f8ee4200e54bba7b9
#
_entry.id   beff79ae0988d69f8ee4200e54bba7b9
#
_cell.length_a   1.000
_cell.length_b   1.000
_cell.length_c   1.000
_cell.angle_alpha   90.00
_cell.angle_beta   90.00
_cell.angle_gamma   90.00
#
_symmetry.space_group_name_H-M   'P 1'
#
loop_
_entity.id
_entity.type
_entity.pdbx_description
1 polymer ?
#
loop_
_entity_poly.entity_id
_entity_poly.type
_entity_poly.pdbx_seq_one_letter_code
_entity_poly.pdbx_strand_id
1 'polypeptide(L)'
;FFLNFLSCQIIMDSPIFLYAESLGASATVMGLIAGMTPLMVVFQIPAAAHVGRWGYKLFITTGWSLRLVFVFGLVFVPLMDGVINQQSQLALVLVLLFAFNVVRGIASCAWYPWIRGLIPEGIRGRYLTFESAFVSTGSLVAFLLVAAYLGQAPTSGQFSVLFAFSCLAGVGSIYFIRRVPDAAPPSEEAGKKQEAPWAEIFANQPFRKLL
;
A
#
# COMPACT_ATOMS: atom_id res chain seq x y z
N PHE A 1 5.26 -9.56 6.91
CA PHE A 1 5.59 -8.58 5.87
C PHE A 1 5.14 -9.07 4.50
N PHE A 2 5.53 -10.25 4.09
CA PHE A 2 5.19 -10.84 2.80
C PHE A 2 3.68 -10.83 2.49
N LEU A 3 2.84 -11.24 3.45
CA LEU A 3 1.38 -11.21 3.28
C LEU A 3 0.83 -9.81 3.00
N ASN A 4 1.41 -8.78 3.63
CA ASN A 4 1.04 -7.40 3.36
C ASN A 4 1.40 -6.97 1.95
N PHE A 5 2.60 -7.33 1.53
CA PHE A 5 3.08 -7.08 0.18
C PHE A 5 2.17 -7.76 -0.86
N LEU A 6 1.87 -9.06 -0.67
CA LEU A 6 1.01 -9.84 -1.55
C LEU A 6 -0.41 -9.23 -1.66
N SER A 7 -0.98 -8.78 -0.52
CA SER A 7 -2.26 -8.07 -0.52
C SER A 7 -2.20 -6.79 -1.34
N CYS A 8 -1.15 -5.98 -1.17
CA CYS A 8 -1.00 -4.74 -1.93
C CYS A 8 -0.79 -4.98 -3.43
N GLN A 9 0.01 -5.97 -3.79
CA GLN A 9 0.35 -6.27 -5.18
C GLN A 9 -0.89 -6.57 -6.03
N ILE A 10 -1.84 -7.33 -5.51
CA ILE A 10 -3.08 -7.65 -6.24
C ILE A 10 -3.90 -6.37 -6.51
N ILE A 11 -3.90 -5.41 -5.58
CA ILE A 11 -4.71 -4.17 -5.68
C ILE A 11 -3.99 -3.05 -6.44
N MET A 12 -2.66 -3.09 -6.57
CA MET A 12 -1.88 -1.98 -7.12
C MET A 12 -1.20 -2.32 -8.44
N ASP A 13 -1.13 -3.59 -8.80
CA ASP A 13 -0.45 -4.10 -10.00
C ASP A 13 -1.45 -4.63 -11.05
N SER A 14 -0.96 -5.46 -11.95
CA SER A 14 -1.68 -5.95 -13.14
C SER A 14 -3.13 -6.36 -12.93
N PRO A 15 -3.54 -7.05 -11.84
CA PRO A 15 -4.92 -7.51 -11.72
C PRO A 15 -5.96 -6.38 -11.73
N ILE A 16 -5.67 -5.27 -11.05
CA ILE A 16 -6.61 -4.14 -11.01
C ILE A 16 -6.70 -3.42 -12.36
N PHE A 17 -5.57 -3.34 -13.08
CA PHE A 17 -5.55 -2.75 -14.42
C PHE A 17 -6.35 -3.61 -15.40
N LEU A 18 -6.15 -4.94 -15.39
CA LEU A 18 -6.92 -5.86 -16.23
C LEU A 18 -8.42 -5.79 -15.91
N TYR A 19 -8.79 -5.66 -14.64
CA TYR A 19 -10.18 -5.50 -14.24
C TYR A 19 -10.76 -4.16 -14.74
N ALA A 20 -10.04 -3.07 -14.57
CA ALA A 20 -10.46 -1.76 -15.08
C ALA A 20 -10.61 -1.77 -16.62
N GLU A 21 -9.69 -2.43 -17.33
CA GLU A 21 -9.75 -2.61 -18.77
C GLU A 21 -10.99 -3.40 -19.20
N SER A 22 -11.32 -4.49 -18.49
CA SER A 22 -12.54 -5.28 -18.76
C SER A 22 -13.83 -4.48 -18.55
N LEU A 23 -13.81 -3.42 -17.73
CA LEU A 23 -14.90 -2.46 -17.54
C LEU A 23 -14.90 -1.32 -18.58
N GLY A 24 -13.99 -1.35 -19.57
CA GLY A 24 -13.89 -0.34 -20.62
C GLY A 24 -13.16 0.95 -20.17
N ALA A 25 -12.23 0.85 -19.22
CA ALA A 25 -11.43 2.00 -18.78
C ALA A 25 -10.62 2.58 -19.95
N SER A 26 -10.69 3.91 -20.13
CA SER A 26 -9.86 4.61 -21.11
C SER A 26 -8.39 4.70 -20.66
N ALA A 27 -7.48 5.00 -21.59
CA ALA A 27 -6.07 5.22 -21.29
C ALA A 27 -5.87 6.31 -20.21
N THR A 28 -6.72 7.35 -20.18
CA THR A 28 -6.70 8.39 -19.15
C THR A 28 -7.03 7.82 -17.76
N VAL A 29 -8.04 6.96 -17.67
CA VAL A 29 -8.43 6.30 -16.41
C VAL A 29 -7.34 5.36 -15.95
N MET A 30 -6.71 4.62 -16.85
CA MET A 30 -5.56 3.77 -16.53
C MET A 30 -4.37 4.59 -16.00
N GLY A 31 -4.08 5.74 -16.61
CA GLY A 31 -3.09 6.69 -16.14
C GLY A 31 -3.42 7.26 -14.75
N LEU A 32 -4.70 7.54 -14.49
CA LEU A 32 -5.16 7.98 -13.16
C LEU A 32 -4.92 6.89 -12.09
N ILE A 33 -5.28 5.64 -12.38
CA ILE A 33 -5.03 4.50 -11.46
C ILE A 33 -3.53 4.39 -11.16
N ALA A 34 -2.68 4.42 -12.20
CA ALA A 34 -1.22 4.35 -12.04
C ALA A 34 -0.67 5.52 -11.22
N GLY A 35 -1.20 6.73 -11.44
CA GLY A 35 -0.78 7.95 -10.75
C GLY A 35 -1.22 8.03 -9.29
N MET A 36 -2.29 7.33 -8.87
CA MET A 36 -2.78 7.37 -7.49
C MET A 36 -1.70 6.96 -6.47
N THR A 37 -0.94 5.92 -6.77
CA THR A 37 0.09 5.39 -5.88
C THR A 37 1.18 6.42 -5.54
N PRO A 38 1.89 7.03 -6.50
CA PRO A 38 2.91 8.03 -6.19
C PRO A 38 2.32 9.34 -5.66
N LEU A 39 1.16 9.78 -6.16
CA LEU A 39 0.53 11.03 -5.72
C LEU A 39 0.12 10.99 -4.25
N MET A 40 -0.44 9.87 -3.79
CA MET A 40 -0.93 9.78 -2.41
C MET A 40 0.21 9.66 -1.39
N VAL A 41 1.45 9.45 -1.80
CA VAL A 41 2.64 9.52 -0.93
C VAL A 41 2.80 10.91 -0.30
N VAL A 42 2.32 11.98 -0.94
CA VAL A 42 2.38 13.34 -0.39
C VAL A 42 1.70 13.45 0.99
N PHE A 43 0.69 12.64 1.25
CA PHE A 43 0.01 12.61 2.56
C PHE A 43 0.86 12.08 3.71
N GLN A 44 2.04 11.50 3.43
CA GLN A 44 3.00 11.13 4.47
C GLN A 44 3.53 12.35 5.24
N ILE A 45 3.66 13.49 4.56
CA ILE A 45 4.23 14.71 5.16
C ILE A 45 3.40 15.19 6.35
N PRO A 46 2.10 15.52 6.20
CA PRO A 46 1.27 15.93 7.35
C PRO A 46 1.03 14.79 8.34
N ALA A 47 0.99 13.54 7.88
CA ALA A 47 0.75 12.37 8.74
C ALA A 47 1.91 12.11 9.71
N ALA A 48 3.16 12.36 9.30
CA ALA A 48 4.35 12.14 10.12
C ALA A 48 4.29 12.90 11.46
N ALA A 49 3.71 14.10 11.50
CA ALA A 49 3.54 14.89 12.72
C ALA A 49 2.64 14.20 13.78
N HIS A 50 1.80 13.26 13.38
CA HIS A 50 0.88 12.57 14.28
C HIS A 50 1.42 11.25 14.80
N VAL A 51 2.44 10.67 14.16
CA VAL A 51 3.00 9.37 14.51
C VAL A 51 3.58 9.36 15.92
N GLY A 52 4.25 10.44 16.36
CA GLY A 52 4.82 10.56 17.70
C GLY A 52 3.78 10.49 18.83
N ARG A 53 2.53 10.92 18.56
CA ARG A 53 1.43 10.88 19.54
C ARG A 53 0.78 9.51 19.67
N TRP A 54 0.70 8.77 18.58
CA TRP A 54 -0.03 7.49 18.50
C TRP A 54 0.90 6.28 18.68
N GLY A 55 2.20 6.46 18.48
CA GLY A 55 3.17 5.38 18.38
C GLY A 55 3.13 4.69 17.00
N TYR A 56 4.27 4.13 16.61
CA TYR A 56 4.43 3.53 15.29
C TYR A 56 3.48 2.37 15.03
N LYS A 57 3.41 1.44 15.98
CA LYS A 57 2.62 0.22 15.85
C LYS A 57 1.13 0.49 15.70
N LEU A 58 0.57 1.34 16.58
CA LEU A 58 -0.85 1.67 16.54
C LEU A 58 -1.20 2.40 15.24
N PHE A 59 -0.35 3.36 14.84
CA PHE A 59 -0.57 4.14 13.62
C PHE A 59 -0.61 3.23 12.37
N ILE A 60 0.35 2.31 12.23
CA ILE A 60 0.42 1.37 11.11
C ILE A 60 -0.74 0.38 11.15
N THR A 61 -1.01 -0.25 12.31
CA THR A 61 -2.06 -1.26 12.39
C THR A 61 -3.45 -0.68 12.14
N THR A 62 -3.71 0.55 12.60
CA THR A 62 -4.97 1.25 12.33
C THR A 62 -5.12 1.59 10.85
N GLY A 63 -4.10 2.18 10.24
CA GLY A 63 -4.11 2.52 8.82
C GLY A 63 -4.24 1.28 7.93
N TRP A 64 -3.51 0.21 8.25
CA TRP A 64 -3.60 -1.03 7.48
C TRP A 64 -4.93 -1.76 7.66
N SER A 65 -5.55 -1.67 8.84
CA SER A 65 -6.90 -2.20 9.05
C SER A 65 -7.93 -1.39 8.27
N LEU A 66 -7.83 -0.07 8.29
CA LEU A 66 -8.76 0.79 7.58
C LEU A 66 -8.70 0.58 6.05
N ARG A 67 -7.51 0.45 5.47
CA ARG A 67 -7.41 0.19 4.03
C ARG A 67 -8.03 -1.14 3.60
N LEU A 68 -8.06 -2.18 4.48
CA LEU A 68 -8.70 -3.46 4.19
C LEU A 68 -10.22 -3.33 4.01
N VAL A 69 -10.86 -2.33 4.62
CA VAL A 69 -12.27 -2.04 4.38
C VAL A 69 -12.52 -1.74 2.90
N PHE A 70 -11.62 -0.98 2.27
CA PHE A 70 -11.73 -0.66 0.84
C PHE A 70 -11.39 -1.85 -0.06
N VAL A 71 -10.42 -2.68 0.33
CA VAL A 71 -10.12 -3.95 -0.36
C VAL A 71 -11.33 -4.89 -0.28
N PHE A 72 -11.97 -4.98 0.90
CA PHE A 72 -13.20 -5.74 1.06
C PHE A 72 -14.32 -5.21 0.17
N GLY A 73 -14.47 -3.89 0.07
CA GLY A 73 -15.39 -3.28 -0.90
C GLY A 73 -15.12 -3.72 -2.34
N LEU A 74 -13.85 -3.78 -2.75
CA LEU A 74 -13.46 -4.22 -4.10
C LEU A 74 -13.86 -5.68 -4.40
N VAL A 75 -13.97 -6.55 -3.39
CA VAL A 75 -14.42 -7.94 -3.60
C VAL A 75 -15.82 -8.00 -4.19
N PHE A 76 -16.70 -7.07 -3.80
CA PHE A 76 -18.08 -7.07 -4.23
C PHE A 76 -18.31 -6.41 -5.59
N VAL A 77 -17.41 -5.54 -6.03
CA VAL A 77 -17.62 -4.82 -7.31
C VAL A 77 -17.77 -5.77 -8.50
N PRO A 78 -16.91 -6.81 -8.69
CA PRO A 78 -17.11 -7.75 -9.79
C PRO A 78 -18.37 -8.61 -9.66
N LEU A 79 -18.88 -8.82 -8.43
CA LEU A 79 -20.10 -9.58 -8.20
C LEU A 79 -21.37 -8.78 -8.57
N MET A 80 -21.23 -7.47 -8.75
CA MET A 80 -22.33 -6.60 -9.20
C MET A 80 -22.46 -6.58 -10.73
N ASP A 81 -21.71 -7.44 -11.42
CA ASP A 81 -21.83 -7.59 -12.87
C ASP A 81 -23.27 -7.99 -13.25
N GLY A 82 -23.84 -7.28 -14.23
CA GLY A 82 -25.26 -7.43 -14.60
C GLY A 82 -26.29 -6.71 -13.70
N VAL A 83 -25.89 -6.19 -12.53
CA VAL A 83 -26.77 -5.41 -11.62
C VAL A 83 -26.60 -3.90 -11.84
N ILE A 84 -25.36 -3.44 -11.99
CA ILE A 84 -25.00 -2.06 -12.26
C ILE A 84 -24.22 -1.97 -13.57
N ASN A 85 -24.30 -0.81 -14.23
CA ASN A 85 -23.60 -0.62 -15.50
C ASN A 85 -22.07 -0.55 -15.29
N GLN A 86 -21.30 -0.88 -16.32
CA GLN A 86 -19.83 -0.92 -16.27
C GLN A 86 -19.21 0.42 -15.86
N GLN A 87 -19.80 1.55 -16.27
CA GLN A 87 -19.30 2.87 -15.88
C GLN A 87 -19.46 3.13 -14.38
N SER A 88 -20.55 2.71 -13.77
CA SER A 88 -20.77 2.81 -12.33
C SER A 88 -19.83 1.87 -11.55
N GLN A 89 -19.59 0.66 -12.07
CA GLN A 89 -18.59 -0.25 -11.50
C GLN A 89 -17.20 0.37 -11.55
N LEU A 90 -16.79 0.93 -12.68
CA LEU A 90 -15.52 1.60 -12.85
C LEU A 90 -15.36 2.80 -11.90
N ALA A 91 -16.41 3.63 -11.77
CA ALA A 91 -16.43 4.73 -10.82
C ALA A 91 -16.26 4.26 -9.37
N LEU A 92 -16.94 3.16 -8.99
CA LEU A 92 -16.81 2.57 -7.66
C LEU A 92 -15.39 2.03 -7.41
N VAL A 93 -14.80 1.34 -8.40
CA VAL A 93 -13.39 0.92 -8.35
C VAL A 93 -12.47 2.11 -8.09
N LEU A 94 -12.63 3.20 -8.85
CA LEU A 94 -11.78 4.39 -8.70
C LEU A 94 -11.91 5.02 -7.31
N VAL A 95 -13.12 5.13 -6.76
CA VAL A 95 -13.35 5.68 -5.42
C VAL A 95 -12.70 4.78 -4.35
N LEU A 96 -12.89 3.47 -4.44
CA LEU A 96 -12.30 2.52 -3.49
C LEU A 96 -10.77 2.50 -3.57
N LEU A 97 -10.19 2.54 -4.77
CA LEU A 97 -8.75 2.62 -4.98
C LEU A 97 -8.18 3.95 -4.48
N PHE A 98 -8.86 5.05 -4.72
CA PHE A 98 -8.45 6.35 -4.20
C PHE A 98 -8.40 6.33 -2.68
N ALA A 99 -9.48 5.90 -2.01
CA ALA A 99 -9.54 5.81 -0.56
C ALA A 99 -8.47 4.84 0.01
N PHE A 100 -8.26 3.69 -0.63
CA PHE A 100 -7.19 2.75 -0.29
C PHE A 100 -5.81 3.42 -0.36
N ASN A 101 -5.49 4.13 -1.45
CA ASN A 101 -4.20 4.77 -1.65
C ASN A 101 -3.97 5.95 -0.70
N VAL A 102 -4.99 6.74 -0.38
CA VAL A 102 -4.91 7.80 0.64
C VAL A 102 -4.53 7.22 2.00
N VAL A 103 -5.27 6.20 2.47
CA VAL A 103 -5.00 5.57 3.77
C VAL A 103 -3.64 4.88 3.78
N ARG A 104 -3.26 4.21 2.69
CA ARG A 104 -1.94 3.61 2.52
C ARG A 104 -0.84 4.67 2.57
N GLY A 105 -1.01 5.78 1.86
CA GLY A 105 -0.07 6.91 1.86
C GLY A 105 0.16 7.42 3.28
N ILE A 106 -0.92 7.71 4.02
CA ILE A 106 -0.85 8.17 5.41
C ILE A 106 -0.11 7.15 6.29
N ALA A 107 -0.51 5.88 6.27
CA ALA A 107 0.03 4.86 7.16
C ALA A 107 1.51 4.53 6.90
N SER A 108 1.99 4.70 5.66
CA SER A 108 3.35 4.31 5.28
C SER A 108 4.44 5.19 5.87
N CYS A 109 4.14 6.41 6.35
CA CYS A 109 5.14 7.30 6.97
C CYS A 109 5.76 6.70 8.24
N ALA A 110 5.02 5.86 8.98
CA ALA A 110 5.49 5.27 10.22
C ALA A 110 6.29 3.96 10.02
N TRP A 111 6.26 3.37 8.81
CA TRP A 111 6.84 2.05 8.55
C TRP A 111 8.35 2.01 8.70
N TYR A 112 9.08 2.84 7.94
CA TYR A 112 10.53 2.84 7.98
C TYR A 112 11.11 3.25 9.34
N PRO A 113 10.61 4.29 10.03
CA PRO A 113 11.05 4.62 11.38
C PRO A 113 10.84 3.46 12.36
N TRP A 114 9.70 2.78 12.30
CA TRP A 114 9.43 1.63 13.16
C TRP A 114 10.42 0.48 12.95
N ILE A 115 10.64 0.08 11.69
CA ILE A 115 11.60 -0.97 11.34
C ILE A 115 13.02 -0.60 11.77
N ARG A 116 13.41 0.67 11.60
CA ARG A 116 14.73 1.15 12.08
C ARG A 116 14.89 1.03 13.59
N GLY A 117 13.83 1.25 14.34
CA GLY A 117 13.84 1.09 15.80
C GLY A 117 13.90 -0.37 16.25
N LEU A 118 13.43 -1.31 15.44
CA LEU A 118 13.39 -2.74 15.76
C LEU A 118 14.69 -3.49 15.39
N ILE A 119 15.36 -3.05 14.31
CA ILE A 119 16.51 -3.77 13.76
C ILE A 119 17.81 -3.11 14.16
N PRO A 120 18.72 -3.82 14.87
CA PRO A 120 20.05 -3.32 15.21
C PRO A 120 20.82 -2.84 13.97
N GLU A 121 21.59 -1.76 14.12
CA GLU A 121 22.29 -1.12 13.00
C GLU A 121 23.23 -2.07 12.25
N GLY A 122 23.95 -2.93 12.97
CA GLY A 122 24.94 -3.84 12.38
C GLY A 122 24.38 -4.88 11.40
N ILE A 123 23.07 -5.21 11.51
CA ILE A 123 22.43 -6.21 10.63
C ILE A 123 21.35 -5.60 9.71
N ARG A 124 21.05 -4.30 9.87
CA ARG A 124 19.96 -3.62 9.18
C ARG A 124 20.10 -3.70 7.66
N GLY A 125 21.29 -3.44 7.12
CA GLY A 125 21.55 -3.51 5.69
C GLY A 125 21.30 -4.91 5.13
N ARG A 126 21.83 -5.95 5.79
CA ARG A 126 21.63 -7.35 5.40
C ARG A 126 20.15 -7.76 5.44
N TYR A 127 19.42 -7.32 6.49
CA TYR A 127 17.99 -7.59 6.62
C TYR A 127 17.20 -6.96 5.47
N LEU A 128 17.42 -5.67 5.19
CA LEU A 128 16.70 -4.94 4.13
C LEU A 128 17.00 -5.53 2.74
N THR A 129 18.24 -5.94 2.48
CA THR A 129 18.60 -6.59 1.22
C THR A 129 17.91 -7.94 1.06
N PHE A 130 17.90 -8.76 2.12
CA PHE A 130 17.21 -10.05 2.11
C PHE A 130 15.70 -9.88 1.95
N GLU A 131 15.12 -8.92 2.66
CA GLU A 131 13.70 -8.57 2.54
C GLU A 131 13.36 -8.18 1.09
N SER A 132 14.13 -7.27 0.49
CA SER A 132 13.91 -6.83 -0.88
C SER A 132 14.01 -7.97 -1.89
N ALA A 133 15.01 -8.85 -1.75
CA ALA A 133 15.16 -10.03 -2.60
C ALA A 133 13.96 -10.99 -2.45
N PHE A 134 13.54 -11.24 -1.21
CA PHE A 134 12.39 -12.10 -0.93
C PHE A 134 11.08 -11.52 -1.48
N VAL A 135 10.86 -10.22 -1.31
CA VAL A 135 9.70 -9.50 -1.86
C VAL A 135 9.71 -9.56 -3.39
N SER A 136 10.85 -9.29 -4.03
CA SER A 136 10.95 -9.32 -5.50
C SER A 136 10.72 -10.70 -6.08
N THR A 137 11.29 -11.74 -5.47
CA THR A 137 11.07 -13.14 -5.89
C THR A 137 9.61 -13.55 -5.68
N GLY A 138 9.05 -13.21 -4.51
CA GLY A 138 7.64 -13.47 -4.21
C GLY A 138 6.68 -12.72 -5.14
N SER A 139 7.03 -11.49 -5.55
CA SER A 139 6.30 -10.72 -6.54
C SER A 139 6.25 -11.42 -7.90
N LEU A 140 7.39 -11.89 -8.39
CA LEU A 140 7.46 -12.63 -9.65
C LEU A 140 6.60 -13.89 -9.61
N VAL A 141 6.72 -14.67 -8.55
CA VAL A 141 5.92 -15.91 -8.37
C VAL A 141 4.41 -15.56 -8.31
N ALA A 142 4.03 -14.57 -7.51
CA ALA A 142 2.64 -14.15 -7.41
C ALA A 142 2.09 -13.65 -8.75
N PHE A 143 2.88 -12.88 -9.50
CA PHE A 143 2.52 -12.41 -10.83
C PHE A 143 2.24 -13.57 -11.79
N LEU A 144 3.14 -14.57 -11.83
CA LEU A 144 2.98 -15.76 -12.69
C LEU A 144 1.74 -16.58 -12.29
N LEU A 145 1.50 -16.77 -10.99
CA LEU A 145 0.32 -17.47 -10.50
C LEU A 145 -0.99 -16.74 -10.85
N VAL A 146 -1.02 -15.42 -10.70
CA VAL A 146 -2.17 -14.59 -11.08
C VAL A 146 -2.39 -14.66 -12.59
N ALA A 147 -1.34 -14.54 -13.39
CA ALA A 147 -1.44 -14.64 -14.85
C ALA A 147 -1.98 -16.00 -15.29
N ALA A 148 -1.49 -17.09 -14.69
CA ALA A 148 -1.98 -18.44 -14.96
C ALA A 148 -3.45 -18.64 -14.53
N TYR A 149 -3.86 -18.03 -13.41
CA TYR A 149 -5.22 -18.10 -12.91
C TYR A 149 -6.22 -17.31 -13.77
N LEU A 150 -5.86 -16.11 -14.20
CA LEU A 150 -6.73 -15.26 -15.03
C LEU A 150 -6.82 -15.76 -16.49
N GLY A 151 -5.74 -16.33 -17.01
CA GLY A 151 -5.71 -16.78 -18.40
C GLY A 151 -5.88 -15.64 -19.41
N GLN A 152 -6.43 -15.95 -20.61
CA GLN A 152 -6.58 -14.98 -21.69
C GLN A 152 -7.93 -14.21 -21.67
N ALA A 153 -8.95 -14.77 -21.04
CA ALA A 153 -10.29 -14.18 -20.96
C ALA A 153 -10.82 -14.28 -19.52
N PRO A 154 -10.37 -13.39 -18.63
CA PRO A 154 -10.75 -13.46 -17.22
C PRO A 154 -12.23 -13.12 -17.02
N THR A 155 -12.88 -13.83 -16.12
CA THR A 155 -14.25 -13.59 -15.70
C THR A 155 -14.32 -12.65 -14.50
N SER A 156 -15.46 -11.94 -14.33
CA SER A 156 -15.71 -11.08 -13.16
C SER A 156 -15.54 -11.85 -11.84
N GLY A 157 -15.96 -13.11 -11.79
CA GLY A 157 -15.80 -13.96 -10.61
C GLY A 157 -14.33 -14.23 -10.23
N GLN A 158 -13.43 -14.38 -11.21
CA GLN A 158 -11.99 -14.57 -10.95
C GLN A 158 -11.37 -13.34 -10.30
N PHE A 159 -11.75 -12.13 -10.71
CA PHE A 159 -11.30 -10.90 -10.05
C PHE A 159 -11.80 -10.81 -8.62
N SER A 160 -13.07 -11.16 -8.36
CA SER A 160 -13.61 -11.19 -7.00
C SER A 160 -12.82 -12.13 -6.09
N VAL A 161 -12.47 -13.34 -6.57
CA VAL A 161 -11.65 -14.31 -5.82
C VAL A 161 -10.24 -13.73 -5.54
N LEU A 162 -9.61 -13.06 -6.51
CA LEU A 162 -8.31 -12.43 -6.30
C LEU A 162 -8.37 -11.31 -5.26
N PHE A 163 -9.39 -10.46 -5.31
CA PHE A 163 -9.59 -9.40 -4.30
C PHE A 163 -9.91 -9.97 -2.91
N ALA A 164 -10.68 -11.06 -2.84
CA ALA A 164 -10.92 -11.78 -1.59
C ALA A 164 -9.61 -12.37 -1.02
N PHE A 165 -8.79 -12.97 -1.87
CA PHE A 165 -7.46 -13.46 -1.47
C PHE A 165 -6.56 -12.33 -0.98
N SER A 166 -6.54 -11.18 -1.66
CA SER A 166 -5.84 -9.97 -1.21
C SER A 166 -6.33 -9.52 0.18
N CYS A 167 -7.64 -9.52 0.41
CA CYS A 167 -8.23 -9.17 1.69
C CYS A 167 -7.78 -10.14 2.80
N LEU A 168 -7.86 -11.45 2.56
CA LEU A 168 -7.42 -12.49 3.50
C LEU A 168 -5.92 -12.39 3.83
N ALA A 169 -5.08 -12.18 2.81
CA ALA A 169 -3.64 -11.95 3.00
C ALA A 169 -3.39 -10.69 3.85
N GLY A 170 -4.15 -9.61 3.62
CA GLY A 170 -4.09 -8.40 4.42
C GLY A 170 -4.49 -8.62 5.88
N VAL A 171 -5.59 -9.34 6.15
CA VAL A 171 -6.01 -9.72 7.51
C VAL A 171 -4.93 -10.55 8.20
N GLY A 172 -4.41 -11.56 7.51
CA GLY A 172 -3.29 -12.36 8.02
C GLY A 172 -2.06 -11.52 8.36
N SER A 173 -1.74 -10.54 7.51
CA SER A 173 -0.64 -9.60 7.78
C SER A 173 -0.86 -8.80 9.07
N ILE A 174 -2.06 -8.27 9.30
CA ILE A 174 -2.38 -7.51 10.52
C ILE A 174 -2.28 -8.41 11.76
N TYR A 175 -2.73 -9.64 11.67
CA TYR A 175 -2.61 -10.61 12.76
C TYR A 175 -1.15 -10.82 13.20
N PHE A 176 -0.23 -11.00 12.25
CA PHE A 176 1.19 -11.16 12.56
C PHE A 176 1.84 -9.86 13.03
N ILE A 177 1.51 -8.72 12.41
CA ILE A 177 2.14 -7.44 12.76
C ILE A 177 1.75 -6.98 14.17
N ARG A 178 0.56 -7.33 14.65
CA ARG A 178 0.14 -7.08 16.04
C ARG A 178 1.00 -7.81 17.08
N ARG A 179 1.71 -8.87 16.70
CA ARG A 179 2.63 -9.62 17.56
C ARG A 179 4.04 -9.04 17.58
N VAL A 180 4.38 -8.17 16.65
CA VAL A 180 5.68 -7.49 16.62
C VAL A 180 5.73 -6.48 17.78
N PRO A 181 6.83 -6.43 18.55
CA PRO A 181 6.97 -5.42 19.62
C PRO A 181 6.89 -4.00 19.06
N ASP A 182 6.44 -3.07 19.90
CA ASP A 182 6.49 -1.66 19.56
C ASP A 182 7.92 -1.14 19.78
N ALA A 183 8.39 -0.27 18.90
CA ALA A 183 9.60 0.49 19.12
C ALA A 183 9.17 1.86 19.65
N ALA A 184 9.66 2.22 20.83
CA ALA A 184 9.41 3.56 21.36
C ALA A 184 9.96 4.60 20.37
N PRO A 185 9.17 5.62 19.98
CA PRO A 185 9.71 6.73 19.23
C PRO A 185 10.86 7.36 20.03
N PRO A 186 11.94 7.81 19.37
CA PRO A 186 13.02 8.50 20.07
C PRO A 186 12.43 9.64 20.91
N SER A 187 12.83 9.69 22.18
CA SER A 187 12.26 10.63 23.18
C SER A 187 12.42 12.12 22.81
N GLU A 188 13.29 12.43 21.84
CA GLU A 188 13.49 13.78 21.33
C GLU A 188 12.41 14.23 20.30
N GLU A 189 11.71 13.31 19.65
CA GLU A 189 10.71 13.63 18.64
C GLU A 189 9.32 13.92 19.21
N ALA A 190 9.03 13.48 20.43
CA ALA A 190 7.71 13.63 21.03
C ALA A 190 7.36 15.08 21.47
N GLY A 191 8.32 15.98 21.49
CA GLY A 191 8.15 17.34 22.02
C GLY A 191 8.38 18.50 21.05
N LYS A 192 8.99 18.29 19.92
CA LYS A 192 9.26 19.38 18.94
C LYS A 192 8.29 19.28 17.77
N LYS A 193 7.52 20.34 17.51
CA LYS A 193 6.98 20.58 16.17
C LYS A 193 8.19 20.68 15.24
N GLN A 194 8.57 19.56 14.61
CA GLN A 194 9.52 19.57 13.51
C GLN A 194 8.81 20.16 12.32
N GLU A 195 8.84 21.48 12.21
CA GLU A 195 8.67 22.12 10.92
C GLU A 195 9.80 21.55 10.06
N ALA A 196 9.44 20.91 8.95
CA ALA A 196 10.44 20.35 8.06
C ALA A 196 11.37 21.50 7.65
N PRO A 197 12.70 21.41 7.89
CA PRO A 197 13.64 22.52 7.64
C PRO A 197 13.93 22.61 6.14
N TRP A 198 12.90 22.95 5.37
CA TRP A 198 13.00 23.03 3.90
C TRP A 198 14.16 23.92 3.44
N ALA A 199 14.40 25.04 4.16
CA ALA A 199 15.50 25.92 3.85
C ALA A 199 16.88 25.23 4.01
N GLU A 200 17.06 24.41 5.05
CA GLU A 200 18.29 23.66 5.29
C GLU A 200 18.46 22.50 4.29
N ILE A 201 17.35 21.82 3.94
CA ILE A 201 17.35 20.74 2.94
C ILE A 201 17.78 21.29 1.58
N PHE A 202 17.22 22.42 1.15
CA PHE A 202 17.58 23.06 -0.12
C PHE A 202 18.95 23.77 -0.10
N ALA A 203 19.45 24.15 1.08
CA ALA A 203 20.79 24.70 1.24
C ALA A 203 21.88 23.61 1.17
N ASN A 204 21.53 22.36 1.39
CA ASN A 204 22.49 21.24 1.40
C ASN A 204 22.97 20.93 -0.02
N GLN A 205 24.25 21.22 -0.30
CA GLN A 205 24.85 21.03 -1.63
C GLN A 205 24.79 19.59 -2.16
N PRO A 206 25.08 18.52 -1.36
CA PRO A 206 24.93 17.14 -1.79
C PRO A 206 23.51 16.79 -2.23
N PHE A 207 22.50 17.29 -1.53
CA PHE A 207 21.09 17.04 -1.87
C PHE A 207 20.71 17.73 -3.20
N ARG A 208 21.17 18.96 -3.42
CA ARG A 208 20.93 19.70 -4.67
C ARG A 208 21.56 19.05 -5.90
N LYS A 209 22.61 18.27 -5.74
CA LYS A 209 23.26 17.54 -6.84
C LYS A 209 22.55 16.24 -7.21
N LEU A 210 21.61 15.78 -6.37
CA LEU A 210 20.81 14.58 -6.60
C LEU A 210 19.44 14.89 -7.23
N LEU A 211 19.00 16.14 -7.20
CA LEU A 211 17.84 16.68 -7.88
C LEU A 211 18.19 17.14 -9.29
#